data_db5f16a05aee9bc2d301b48a0574bcf7
#
_entry.id   db5f16a05aee9bc2d301b48a0574bcf7
#
_cell.length_a   1.000
_cell.length_b   1.000
_cell.length_c   1.000
_cell.angle_alpha   90.00
_cell.angle_beta   90.00
_cell.angle_gamma   90.00
#
_symmetry.space_group_name_H-M   'P 1'
#
loop_
_entity.id
_entity.type
_entity.pdbx_description
1 polymer ?
#
loop_
_entity_poly.entity_id
_entity_poly.type
_entity_poly.pdbx_seq_one_letter_code
_entity_poly.pdbx_strand_id
1 'polypeptide(L)' 'MKPQFANVFNVSVNDNRSECSLSFYHMYVQHNYTPQPKGLIDMPEKTVDEVASIMLTRDGAHALSRLLIQSFGMPEDKA' A
#
# COMPACT_ATOMS: atom_id res chain seq x y z
N MET A 1 -7.53 -10.37 -15.30
CA MET A 1 -6.51 -9.64 -14.53
C MET A 1 -6.34 -10.29 -13.16
N LYS A 2 -5.12 -10.62 -12.81
CA LYS A 2 -4.86 -11.21 -11.50
C LYS A 2 -4.81 -10.13 -10.44
N PRO A 3 -5.48 -10.32 -9.30
CA PRO A 3 -5.35 -9.38 -8.20
C PRO A 3 -3.90 -9.30 -7.71
N GLN A 4 -3.49 -8.12 -7.30
CA GLN A 4 -2.18 -7.88 -6.75
C GLN A 4 -2.29 -7.62 -5.25
N PHE A 5 -1.35 -8.14 -4.50
CA PHE A 5 -1.30 -7.89 -3.07
C PHE A 5 -0.67 -6.53 -2.78
N ALA A 6 -1.30 -5.75 -1.91
CA ALA A 6 -0.77 -4.46 -1.49
C ALA A 6 -1.01 -4.30 0.00
N ASN A 7 0.00 -3.87 0.72
CA ASN A 7 -0.09 -3.68 2.17
C ASN A 7 0.29 -2.28 2.62
N VAL A 8 0.68 -1.42 1.68
CA VAL A 8 0.99 -0.01 1.97
C VAL A 8 0.24 0.85 0.97
N PHE A 9 -0.32 1.95 1.43
CA PHE A 9 -1.16 2.82 0.62
C PHE A 9 -0.73 4.27 0.80
N ASN A 10 -0.89 5.06 -0.25
CA ASN A 10 -0.64 6.48 -0.21
C ASN A 10 -1.75 7.21 -0.95
N VAL A 11 -2.14 8.36 -0.43
CA VAL A 11 -3.18 9.19 -1.02
C VAL A 11 -2.63 10.59 -1.24
N SER A 12 -2.77 11.10 -2.46
CA SER A 12 -2.43 12.47 -2.80
C SER A 12 -3.68 13.18 -3.33
N VAL A 13 -3.92 14.39 -2.87
CA VAL A 13 -5.10 15.15 -3.24
C VAL A 13 -4.63 16.43 -3.93
N ASN A 14 -5.30 16.82 -5.03
CA ASN A 14 -4.94 18.04 -5.73
C ASN A 14 -5.39 19.29 -4.95
N ASP A 15 -4.96 20.47 -5.43
CA ASP A 15 -5.14 21.72 -4.69
C ASP A 15 -6.59 22.04 -4.39
N ASN A 16 -7.50 21.83 -5.36
CA ASN A 16 -8.93 22.12 -5.17
C ASN A 16 -9.71 20.93 -4.61
N ARG A 17 -9.02 19.84 -4.28
CA ARG A 17 -9.63 18.64 -3.68
C ARG A 17 -10.75 18.05 -4.52
N SER A 18 -10.65 18.14 -5.83
CA SER A 18 -11.62 17.53 -6.74
C SER A 18 -11.20 16.17 -7.21
N GLU A 19 -9.92 15.84 -7.11
CA GLU A 19 -9.36 14.58 -7.56
C GLU A 19 -8.31 14.10 -6.58
N CYS A 20 -8.13 12.78 -6.53
CA CYS A 20 -7.07 12.20 -5.73
C CYS A 20 -6.39 11.07 -6.49
N SER A 21 -5.18 10.75 -6.07
CA SER A 21 -4.42 9.64 -6.59
C SER A 21 -4.18 8.66 -5.47
N LEU A 22 -4.56 7.40 -5.69
CA LEU A 22 -4.32 6.31 -4.76
C LEU A 22 -3.16 5.48 -5.30
N SER A 23 -2.15 5.29 -4.49
CA SER A 23 -1.02 4.43 -4.84
C SER A 23 -0.97 3.25 -3.91
N PHE A 24 -0.71 2.08 -4.47
CA PHE A 24 -0.69 0.82 -3.75
C PHE A 24 0.69 0.21 -3.87
N TYR A 25 1.23 -0.23 -2.73
CA TYR A 25 2.57 -0.77 -2.68
C TYR A 25 2.57 -2.10 -1.95
N HIS A 26 3.50 -2.95 -2.34
CA HIS A 26 3.79 -4.18 -1.62
C HIS A 26 5.14 -4.02 -0.94
N MET A 27 5.14 -3.98 0.38
CA MET A 27 6.35 -3.89 1.18
C MET A 27 6.67 -5.28 1.73
N TYR A 28 7.92 -5.69 1.54
CA TYR A 28 8.39 -6.98 2.02
C TYR A 28 9.85 -6.87 2.42
N VAL A 29 10.31 -7.86 3.18
CA VAL A 29 11.71 -7.93 3.60
C VAL A 29 12.43 -8.89 2.66
N GLN A 30 13.47 -8.38 2.01
CA GLN A 30 14.33 -9.17 1.16
C GLN A 30 15.57 -9.55 1.95
N HIS A 31 15.88 -10.84 2.00
CA HIS A 31 17.04 -11.34 2.71
C HIS A 31 18.21 -11.47 1.75
N ASN A 32 19.29 -10.77 2.04
CA ASN A 32 20.49 -10.79 1.23
C ASN A 32 21.61 -11.43 2.03
N TYR A 33 22.06 -12.60 1.59
CA TYR A 33 23.10 -13.36 2.28
C TYR A 33 24.44 -13.08 1.62
N THR A 34 25.37 -12.58 2.42
CA THR A 34 26.72 -12.29 1.95
C THR A 34 27.70 -13.27 2.56
N PRO A 35 28.54 -13.95 1.73
CA PRO A 35 29.55 -14.88 2.25
C PRO A 35 30.58 -14.15 3.10
N GLN A 36 30.91 -14.73 4.24
CA GLN A 36 31.91 -14.22 5.17
C GLN A 36 32.81 -15.36 5.60
N PRO A 37 34.01 -15.07 6.14
CA PRO A 37 34.91 -16.16 6.60
C PRO A 37 34.27 -17.05 7.63
N LYS A 38 33.30 -16.56 8.39
CA LYS A 38 32.60 -17.34 9.42
C LYS A 38 31.24 -17.86 8.99
N GLY A 39 30.89 -17.79 7.68
CA GLY A 39 29.61 -18.23 7.17
C GLY A 39 28.86 -17.13 6.45
N LEU A 40 27.55 -17.31 6.31
CA LEU A 40 26.70 -16.33 5.63
C LEU A 40 26.15 -15.33 6.64
N ILE A 41 26.17 -14.06 6.26
CA ILE A 41 25.53 -12.99 7.04
C ILE A 41 24.27 -12.57 6.30
N ASP A 42 23.14 -12.58 7.00
CA ASP A 42 21.86 -12.11 6.48
C ASP A 42 21.79 -10.60 6.68
N MET A 43 21.60 -9.86 5.57
CA MET A 43 21.42 -8.43 5.59
C MET A 43 20.02 -8.11 5.08
N PRO A 44 19.02 -8.18 5.96
CA PRO A 44 17.63 -7.92 5.53
C PRO A 44 17.46 -6.49 5.09
N GLU A 45 16.72 -6.31 4.01
CA GLU A 45 16.43 -5.01 3.43
C GLU A 45 14.94 -4.91 3.17
N LYS A 46 14.34 -3.78 3.58
CA LYS A 46 12.94 -3.52 3.26
C LYS A 46 12.84 -3.05 1.82
N THR A 47 12.01 -3.73 1.06
CA THR A 47 11.79 -3.40 -0.34
C THR A 47 10.34 -3.01 -0.53
N VAL A 48 10.10 -1.95 -1.30
CA VAL A 48 8.76 -1.45 -1.58
C VAL A 48 8.58 -1.39 -3.09
N ASP A 49 7.63 -2.17 -3.60
CA ASP A 49 7.30 -2.18 -5.01
C ASP A 49 5.95 -1.53 -5.22
N GLU A 50 5.86 -0.63 -6.20
CA GLU A 50 4.58 -0.05 -6.59
C GLU A 50 3.79 -1.08 -7.37
N VAL A 51 2.58 -1.37 -6.91
CA VAL A 51 1.72 -2.37 -7.52
C VAL A 51 0.76 -1.72 -8.49
N ALA A 52 0.17 -0.59 -8.11
CA ALA A 52 -0.82 0.10 -8.92
C ALA A 52 -0.95 1.54 -8.47
N SER A 53 -1.45 2.39 -9.37
CA SER A 53 -1.80 3.77 -9.07
C SER A 53 -3.10 4.09 -9.81
N ILE A 54 -4.04 4.69 -9.12
CA ILE A 54 -5.36 4.96 -9.65
C ILE A 54 -5.76 6.39 -9.29
N MET A 55 -6.28 7.11 -10.28
CA MET A 55 -6.83 8.45 -10.04
C MET A 55 -8.34 8.36 -9.90
N LEU A 56 -8.88 9.06 -8.92
CA LEU A 56 -10.31 9.10 -8.63
C LEU A 56 -10.77 10.53 -8.51
N THR A 57 -12.03 10.76 -8.90
CA THR A 57 -12.70 12.00 -8.52
C THR A 57 -13.03 11.95 -7.04
N ARG A 58 -13.35 13.12 -6.44
CA ARG A 58 -13.74 13.15 -5.04
C ARG A 58 -14.95 12.27 -4.78
N ASP A 59 -15.95 12.31 -5.66
CA ASP A 59 -17.15 11.48 -5.51
C ASP A 59 -16.81 9.99 -5.61
N GLY A 60 -15.93 9.63 -6.53
CA GLY A 60 -15.46 8.25 -6.67
C GLY A 60 -14.73 7.76 -5.45
N ALA A 61 -13.89 8.62 -4.86
CA ALA A 61 -13.16 8.28 -3.64
C ALA A 61 -14.11 8.07 -2.46
N HIS A 62 -15.12 8.93 -2.32
CA HIS A 62 -16.13 8.77 -1.27
C HIS A 62 -16.94 7.49 -1.46
N ALA A 63 -17.30 7.18 -2.71
CA ALA A 63 -18.04 5.95 -3.01
C ALA A 63 -17.22 4.72 -2.65
N LEU A 64 -15.94 4.71 -3.00
CA LEU A 64 -15.05 3.60 -2.65
C LEU A 64 -14.93 3.44 -1.14
N SER A 65 -14.77 4.55 -0.43
CA SER A 65 -14.68 4.53 1.03
C SER A 65 -15.93 3.91 1.65
N ARG A 66 -17.11 4.30 1.17
CA ARG A 66 -18.39 3.74 1.66
C ARG A 66 -18.49 2.24 1.38
N LEU A 67 -18.06 1.81 0.20
CA LEU A 67 -18.09 0.39 -0.14
C LEU A 67 -17.18 -0.44 0.76
N LEU A 68 -16.00 0.08 1.06
CA LEU A 68 -15.07 -0.61 1.96
C LEU A 68 -15.65 -0.72 3.37
N ILE A 69 -16.21 0.36 3.88
CA ILE A 69 -16.84 0.37 5.20
C ILE A 69 -18.03 -0.59 5.23
N GLN A 70 -18.83 -0.59 4.17
CA GLN A 70 -20.00 -1.48 4.07
C GLN A 70 -19.57 -2.95 4.06
N SER A 71 -18.44 -3.26 3.42
CA SER A 71 -17.97 -4.63 3.28
C SER A 71 -17.28 -5.15 4.55
N PHE A 72 -16.51 -4.30 5.21
CA PHE A 72 -15.71 -4.69 6.38
C PHE A 72 -16.28 -4.18 7.71
N GLY A 73 -17.16 -3.18 7.65
CA GLY A 73 -17.59 -2.46 8.84
C GLY A 73 -16.61 -1.37 9.22
N MET A 74 -17.01 -0.54 10.18
CA MET A 74 -16.13 0.50 10.68
C MET A 74 -15.01 -0.11 11.49
N PRO A 75 -13.77 0.42 11.35
CA PRO A 75 -12.68 -0.07 12.19
C PRO A 75 -12.97 0.24 13.65
N GLU A 76 -12.65 -0.72 14.52
CA GLU A 76 -12.79 -0.51 15.95
C GLU A 76 -11.70 0.46 16.40
N ASP A 77 -12.13 1.44 17.20
CA ASP A 77 -11.22 2.41 17.77
C ASP A 77 -10.58 1.79 19.00
N LYS A 78 -9.36 1.32 18.86
CA LYS A 78 -8.65 0.75 20.00
C LYS A 78 -7.88 1.86 20.70
N ALA A 79 -8.36 2.20 21.85
CA ALA A 79 -7.68 3.19 22.68
C ALA A 79 -6.32 2.68 23.16
#